data_fe97f07b0a8f6722d07e865d44b42f33
#
_entry.id   fe97f07b0a8f6722d07e865d44b42f33
#
_cell.length_a   1.000
_cell.length_b   1.000
_cell.length_c   1.000
_cell.angle_alpha   90.00
_cell.angle_beta   90.00
_cell.angle_gamma   90.00
#
_symmetry.space_group_name_H-M   'P 1'
#
loop_
_entity.id
_entity.type
_entity.pdbx_description
1 polymer ?
#
loop_
_entity_poly.entity_id
_entity_poly.type
_entity_poly.pdbx_seq_one_letter_code
_entity_poly.pdbx_strand_id
1 'polypeptide(L)'
;MINSQIKDNMRIDWDVPIKMDDGLILRADVFRPIQEGEYPVILTHGPYAKGLSFQEGYPSAWQRMVDEHPDVPAGSTNKYQNWEVVDPEK
;
A
#
# COMPACT_ATOMS: atom_id res chain seq x y z
N MET A 1 -2.69 18.46 7.64
CA MET A 1 -2.77 17.59 8.83
C MET A 1 -2.58 16.15 8.41
N ILE A 2 -1.72 15.42 9.09
CA ILE A 2 -1.50 14.01 8.83
C ILE A 2 -2.57 13.22 9.59
N ASN A 3 -3.27 12.34 8.89
CA ASN A 3 -4.27 11.46 9.49
C ASN A 3 -3.59 10.13 9.83
N SER A 4 -3.31 9.91 11.10
CA SER A 4 -2.61 8.71 11.59
C SER A 4 -3.56 7.84 12.39
N GLN A 5 -3.40 6.51 12.26
CA GLN A 5 -4.13 5.56 13.07
C GLN A 5 -3.28 4.33 13.35
N ILE A 6 -3.63 3.62 14.42
CA ILE A 6 -3.02 2.34 14.75
C ILE A 6 -4.07 1.27 14.45
N LYS A 7 -3.72 0.34 13.56
CA LYS A 7 -4.64 -0.70 13.10
C LYS A 7 -3.84 -1.90 12.59
N ASP A 8 -4.31 -3.11 12.87
CA ASP A 8 -3.68 -4.36 12.44
C ASP A 8 -2.18 -4.44 12.79
N ASN A 9 -1.82 -4.01 14.00
CA ASN A 9 -0.46 -3.96 14.52
C ASN A 9 0.48 -3.05 13.74
N MET A 10 -0.09 -2.05 13.05
CA MET A 10 0.68 -1.06 12.30
C MET A 10 0.29 0.34 12.72
N ARG A 11 1.21 1.27 12.56
CA ARG A 11 0.90 2.69 12.50
C ARG A 11 0.77 3.07 11.04
N ILE A 12 -0.38 3.63 10.68
CA ILE A 12 -0.68 4.03 9.30
C ILE A 12 -0.84 5.54 9.28
N ASP A 13 -0.02 6.22 8.47
CA ASP A 13 -0.14 7.65 8.23
C ASP A 13 -0.71 7.84 6.82
N TRP A 14 -1.91 8.40 6.75
CA TRP A 14 -2.64 8.61 5.50
C TRP A 14 -2.32 9.97 4.90
N ASP A 15 -2.16 10.02 3.59
CA ASP A 15 -2.02 11.28 2.83
C ASP A 15 -0.88 12.16 3.32
N VAL A 16 0.26 11.56 3.63
CA VAL A 16 1.45 12.30 4.06
C VAL A 16 1.95 13.17 2.90
N PRO A 17 2.06 14.49 3.11
CA PRO A 17 2.51 15.39 2.05
C PRO A 17 4.01 15.26 1.80
N ILE A 18 4.38 15.17 0.52
CA ILE A 18 5.77 15.16 0.09
C ILE A 18 5.94 16.33 -0.88
N LYS A 19 6.64 17.37 -0.43
CA LYS A 19 6.87 18.55 -1.25
C LYS A 19 8.03 18.28 -2.22
N MET A 20 7.76 18.45 -3.49
CA MET A 20 8.74 18.30 -4.55
C MET A 20 9.45 19.61 -4.83
N ASP A 21 10.58 19.55 -5.55
CA ASP A 21 11.41 20.72 -5.85
C ASP A 21 10.68 21.80 -6.66
N ASP A 22 9.72 21.39 -7.48
CA ASP A 22 8.91 22.29 -8.30
C ASP A 22 7.71 22.88 -7.57
N GLY A 23 7.57 22.58 -6.26
CA GLY A 23 6.44 23.02 -5.45
C GLY A 23 5.23 22.11 -5.48
N LEU A 24 5.23 21.07 -6.32
CA LEU A 24 4.17 20.09 -6.34
C LEU A 24 4.18 19.28 -5.03
N ILE A 25 3.00 19.00 -4.50
CA ILE A 25 2.86 18.19 -3.29
C ILE A 25 2.27 16.84 -3.68
N LEU A 26 3.04 15.78 -3.49
CA LEU A 26 2.57 14.40 -3.61
C LEU A 26 1.99 13.95 -2.29
N ARG A 27 1.16 12.93 -2.33
CA ARG A 27 0.56 12.31 -1.13
C ARG A 27 0.93 10.85 -1.08
N ALA A 28 1.35 10.38 0.09
CA ALA A 28 1.73 8.98 0.29
C ALA A 28 1.02 8.41 1.50
N ASP A 29 0.71 7.13 1.43
CA ASP A 29 0.27 6.37 2.59
C ASP A 29 1.47 5.60 3.13
N VAL A 30 1.74 5.72 4.43
CA VAL A 30 2.90 5.12 5.09
C VAL A 30 2.41 4.08 6.08
N PHE A 31 2.84 2.85 5.89
CA PHE A 31 2.57 1.72 6.80
C PHE A 31 3.87 1.35 7.48
N ARG A 32 3.87 1.32 8.81
CA ARG A 32 5.08 1.03 9.57
C ARG A 32 4.78 0.26 10.85
N PRO A 33 5.78 -0.47 11.40
CA PRO A 33 5.62 -1.11 12.71
C PRO A 33 5.29 -0.06 13.79
N ILE A 34 4.54 -0.49 14.82
CA ILE A 34 4.21 0.39 15.94
C ILE A 34 5.48 0.75 16.73
N GLN A 35 6.39 -0.21 16.87
CA GLN A 35 7.64 0.00 17.61
C GLN A 35 8.56 0.93 16.83
N GLU A 36 9.08 1.96 17.48
CA GLU A 36 10.04 2.87 16.88
C GLU A 36 11.36 2.15 16.58
N GLY A 37 12.01 2.59 15.51
CA GLY A 37 13.27 1.99 15.07
C GLY A 37 13.60 2.38 13.65
N GLU A 38 14.69 1.84 13.15
CA GLU A 38 15.11 2.00 11.77
C GLU A 38 14.75 0.73 11.01
N TYR A 39 14.03 0.89 9.90
CA TYR A 39 13.55 -0.24 9.11
C TYR A 39 13.88 -0.03 7.64
N PRO A 40 14.12 -1.11 6.89
CA PRO A 40 14.17 -1.01 5.43
C PRO A 40 12.85 -0.48 4.88
N VAL A 41 12.91 0.32 3.81
CA VAL A 41 11.73 0.90 3.19
C VAL A 41 11.45 0.20 1.87
N ILE A 42 10.20 -0.25 1.71
CA ILE A 42 9.68 -0.71 0.43
C ILE A 42 8.78 0.39 -0.10
N LEU A 43 9.14 0.96 -1.26
CA LEU A 43 8.41 2.06 -1.86
C LEU A 43 7.77 1.62 -3.16
N THR A 44 6.50 1.92 -3.32
CA THR A 44 5.81 1.78 -4.60
C THR A 44 5.35 3.15 -5.08
N HIS A 45 5.57 3.43 -6.35
CA HIS A 45 5.20 4.71 -6.97
C HIS A 45 4.78 4.45 -8.41
N GLY A 46 3.50 4.56 -8.68
CA GLY A 46 2.93 4.31 -10.00
C GLY A 46 1.94 5.39 -10.42
N PRO A 47 1.45 5.32 -11.65
CA PRO A 47 0.50 6.31 -12.20
C PRO A 47 -0.95 6.06 -11.75
N TYR A 48 -1.20 5.01 -11.00
CA TYR A 48 -2.54 4.63 -10.57
C TYR A 48 -2.84 5.22 -9.19
N ALA A 49 -4.13 5.31 -8.86
CA ALA A 49 -4.56 5.88 -7.58
C ALA A 49 -4.06 5.05 -6.40
N LYS A 50 -3.47 5.70 -5.42
CA LYS A 50 -3.16 5.03 -4.17
C LYS A 50 -4.45 4.66 -3.43
N GLY A 51 -4.43 3.61 -2.65
CA GLY A 51 -5.62 3.12 -1.97
C GLY A 51 -6.57 2.32 -2.85
N LEU A 52 -6.25 2.17 -4.14
CA LEU A 52 -6.99 1.31 -5.05
C LEU A 52 -6.20 0.02 -5.25
N SER A 53 -6.73 -1.11 -4.82
CA SER A 53 -6.08 -2.39 -5.01
C SER A 53 -6.19 -2.86 -6.44
N PHE A 54 -5.26 -3.72 -6.85
CA PHE A 54 -5.32 -4.37 -8.16
C PHE A 54 -6.60 -5.18 -8.32
N GLN A 55 -7.04 -5.81 -7.24
CA GLN A 55 -8.28 -6.56 -7.17
C GLN A 55 -9.50 -5.71 -7.52
N GLU A 56 -9.56 -4.49 -7.01
CA GLU A 56 -10.67 -3.56 -7.23
C GLU A 56 -10.57 -2.87 -8.57
N GLY A 57 -9.37 -2.51 -8.98
CA GLY A 57 -9.13 -1.76 -10.21
C GLY A 57 -9.24 -2.59 -11.49
N TYR A 58 -8.77 -3.84 -11.43
CA TYR A 58 -8.79 -4.75 -12.57
C TYR A 58 -9.31 -6.15 -12.15
N PRO A 59 -10.61 -6.28 -11.88
CA PRO A 59 -11.14 -7.55 -11.35
C PRO A 59 -10.93 -8.74 -12.28
N SER A 60 -10.98 -8.57 -13.58
CA SER A 60 -10.76 -9.68 -14.52
C SER A 60 -9.29 -10.12 -14.55
N ALA A 61 -8.36 -9.19 -14.54
CA ALA A 61 -6.93 -9.50 -14.46
C ALA A 61 -6.55 -10.12 -13.12
N TRP A 62 -7.16 -9.63 -12.05
CA TRP A 62 -7.02 -10.22 -10.72
C TRP A 62 -7.47 -11.68 -10.70
N GLN A 63 -8.65 -11.96 -11.25
CA GLN A 63 -9.18 -13.32 -11.29
C GLN A 63 -8.27 -14.26 -12.09
N ARG A 64 -7.72 -13.80 -13.20
CA ARG A 64 -6.75 -14.58 -13.98
C ARG A 64 -5.51 -14.90 -13.15
N MET A 65 -4.98 -13.91 -12.42
CA MET A 65 -3.81 -14.10 -11.57
C MET A 65 -4.10 -15.11 -10.45
N VAL A 66 -5.28 -15.02 -9.82
CA VAL A 66 -5.70 -15.97 -8.78
C VAL A 66 -5.78 -17.38 -9.33
N ASP A 67 -6.32 -17.55 -10.54
CA ASP A 67 -6.47 -18.86 -11.17
C ASP A 67 -5.11 -19.48 -11.54
N GLU A 68 -4.17 -18.66 -12.00
CA GLU A 68 -2.83 -19.11 -12.40
C GLU A 68 -1.85 -19.21 -11.22
N HIS A 69 -2.02 -18.35 -10.22
CA HIS A 69 -1.10 -18.24 -9.07
C HIS A 69 -1.88 -18.07 -7.76
N PRO A 70 -2.58 -19.12 -7.30
CA PRO A 70 -3.42 -19.03 -6.11
C PRO A 70 -2.62 -18.78 -4.81
N ASP A 71 -1.32 -19.02 -4.82
CA ASP A 71 -0.43 -18.78 -3.69
C ASP A 71 -0.25 -17.28 -3.39
N VAL A 72 -0.42 -16.42 -4.38
CA VAL A 72 -0.27 -14.96 -4.21
C VAL A 72 -1.33 -14.40 -3.28
N PRO A 73 -2.64 -14.56 -3.54
CA PRO A 73 -3.67 -14.07 -2.61
C PRO A 73 -3.67 -14.82 -1.28
N ALA A 74 -3.31 -16.11 -1.29
CA ALA A 74 -3.27 -16.92 -0.06
C ALA A 74 -2.19 -16.43 0.92
N GLY A 75 -1.13 -15.80 0.44
CA GLY A 75 -0.07 -15.23 1.25
C GLY A 75 -0.36 -13.83 1.79
N SER A 76 -1.51 -13.25 1.48
CA SER A 76 -1.85 -11.87 1.80
C SER A 76 -3.14 -11.79 2.60
N THR A 77 -3.27 -10.74 3.42
CA THR A 77 -4.54 -10.42 4.09
C THR A 77 -5.54 -9.76 3.14
N ASN A 78 -5.08 -9.25 2.01
CA ASN A 78 -5.88 -8.57 0.99
C ASN A 78 -6.58 -7.29 1.48
N LYS A 79 -6.14 -6.71 2.58
CA LYS A 79 -6.75 -5.50 3.15
C LYS A 79 -6.14 -4.20 2.62
N TYR A 80 -4.82 -4.18 2.45
CA TYR A 80 -4.07 -2.96 2.15
C TYR A 80 -3.31 -3.08 0.84
N GLN A 81 -3.73 -3.99 -0.02
CA GLN A 81 -3.06 -4.19 -1.29
C GLN A 81 -3.07 -2.91 -2.12
N ASN A 82 -1.96 -2.67 -2.76
CA ASN A 82 -1.84 -1.63 -3.76
C ASN A 82 -1.87 -2.25 -5.15
N TRP A 83 -1.62 -1.43 -6.13
CA TRP A 83 -1.62 -1.84 -7.53
C TRP A 83 -0.57 -2.92 -7.84
N GLU A 84 0.54 -2.92 -7.12
CA GLU A 84 1.64 -3.86 -7.27
C GLU A 84 1.49 -5.11 -6.39
N VAL A 85 0.36 -5.25 -5.71
CA VAL A 85 0.03 -6.39 -4.84
C VAL A 85 1.03 -6.57 -3.68
N VAL A 86 1.54 -5.46 -3.17
CA VAL A 86 2.36 -5.46 -1.95
C VAL A 86 1.45 -5.41 -0.73
N ASP A 87 1.72 -6.26 0.24
CA ASP A 87 0.94 -6.33 1.47
C ASP A 87 1.75 -5.77 2.64
N PRO A 88 1.39 -4.60 3.17
CA PRO A 88 2.13 -3.97 4.26
C PRO A 88 2.06 -4.74 5.58
N GLU A 89 1.13 -5.68 5.74
CA GLU A 89 1.06 -6.51 6.94
C GLU A 89 2.12 -7.63 6.93
N LYS A 90 2.73 -7.93 5.81
CA LYS A 90 3.72 -8.99 5.65
C LYS A 90 5.13 -8.44 5.53
#